data_5f2df62d76e85c1d2820c4fe17dfd196
#
_entry.id   5f2df62d76e85c1d2820c4fe17dfd196
#
_cell.length_a   1.000
_cell.length_b   1.000
_cell.length_c   1.000
_cell.angle_alpha   90.00
_cell.angle_beta   90.00
_cell.angle_gamma   90.00
#
_symmetry.space_group_name_H-M   'P 1'
#
loop_
_entity.id
_entity.type
_entity.pdbx_description
1 polymer ?
#
loop_
_entity_poly.entity_id
_entity_poly.type
_entity_poly.pdbx_seq_one_letter_code
_entity_poly.pdbx_strand_id
1 'polypeptide(L)'
;MVQIIDRRLFLAGAAALPIARANAFPASAVDDEPFWKGVAAQYDSTREVVHLENGNWGMMARPVLDAYERNVERVNRDTSYYTRRGMIADWTAARDGLAATLHVHPDEIAFTRNATEALKALILGYNRMIPGDAVLYADLDYDSMQACMDSLVARRGVSVVRIALPQPATRQSLIDAYAAAMAANPRLKLILLTHLSHRTGLVLPVREIAAMARARGIATIVDAAHSWCQLDMTLADLDCDYVGINCHKWLGAPLGVGAIHVRRNALSAIDRDPANPASDRDTIQARIHTGTIDFAAPLTVPAALAFQAKMGGARRAGRLAALRNR
;
A
#
# COMPACT_ATOMS: atom_id res chain seq x y z
N MET A 1 28.02 5.63 -48.28
CA MET A 1 28.99 5.98 -47.22
C MET A 1 28.21 6.16 -45.93
N VAL A 2 28.07 5.10 -45.15
CA VAL A 2 27.29 5.10 -43.88
C VAL A 2 28.32 5.25 -42.78
N GLN A 3 28.24 6.36 -42.04
CA GLN A 3 29.07 6.59 -40.86
C GLN A 3 28.52 5.76 -39.68
N ILE A 4 29.35 4.84 -39.23
CA ILE A 4 29.13 4.04 -38.01
C ILE A 4 29.46 4.93 -36.81
N ILE A 5 28.46 5.31 -36.02
CA ILE A 5 28.65 6.04 -34.76
C ILE A 5 29.00 5.03 -33.68
N ASP A 6 30.17 5.20 -33.11
CA ASP A 6 30.77 4.36 -32.06
C ASP A 6 29.95 4.38 -30.78
N ARG A 7 29.60 3.18 -30.29
CA ARG A 7 28.72 2.90 -29.14
C ARG A 7 29.39 3.07 -27.77
N ARG A 8 30.57 3.68 -27.67
CA ARG A 8 31.37 3.69 -26.44
C ARG A 8 31.40 4.99 -25.62
N LEU A 9 30.57 5.99 -25.93
CA LEU A 9 30.58 7.29 -25.23
C LEU A 9 29.27 7.68 -24.54
N PHE A 10 28.48 6.73 -24.04
CA PHE A 10 27.28 7.04 -23.24
C PHE A 10 27.25 6.30 -21.86
N LEU A 11 28.42 6.22 -21.21
CA LEU A 11 28.54 5.74 -19.84
C LEU A 11 29.27 6.78 -18.98
N ALA A 12 28.69 7.97 -18.82
CA ALA A 12 29.10 8.89 -17.77
C ALA A 12 27.93 9.83 -17.43
N GLY A 13 27.36 9.68 -16.25
CA GLY A 13 26.56 10.75 -15.68
C GLY A 13 25.18 10.42 -15.08
N ALA A 14 24.91 9.19 -14.64
CA ALA A 14 23.86 9.00 -13.65
C ALA A 14 24.46 9.29 -12.27
N ALA A 15 24.67 10.57 -11.96
CA ALA A 15 24.91 11.00 -10.59
C ALA A 15 23.62 10.70 -9.80
N ALA A 16 23.65 9.64 -9.00
CA ALA A 16 22.67 9.43 -7.94
C ALA A 16 22.75 10.67 -7.04
N LEU A 17 21.72 11.52 -7.13
CA LEU A 17 21.54 12.59 -6.15
C LEU A 17 21.46 11.90 -4.78
N PRO A 18 22.33 12.25 -3.83
CA PRO A 18 22.21 11.73 -2.48
C PRO A 18 20.84 12.17 -1.97
N ILE A 19 19.96 11.22 -1.67
CA ILE A 19 18.78 11.46 -0.85
C ILE A 19 19.37 11.97 0.46
N ALA A 20 19.37 13.29 0.64
CA ALA A 20 19.74 13.91 1.89
C ALA A 20 18.87 13.23 2.95
N ARG A 21 19.49 12.49 3.88
CA ARG A 21 18.83 12.04 5.10
C ARG A 21 18.22 13.29 5.70
N ALA A 22 16.88 13.39 5.56
CA ALA A 22 16.15 14.44 6.25
C ALA A 22 16.56 14.33 7.72
N ASN A 23 17.17 15.37 8.26
CA ASN A 23 17.54 15.41 9.66
C ASN A 23 16.32 14.98 10.47
N ALA A 24 16.43 13.85 11.17
CA ALA A 24 15.38 13.36 12.05
C ALA A 24 15.11 14.48 13.06
N PHE A 25 13.93 15.08 12.98
CA PHE A 25 13.51 16.09 13.95
C PHE A 25 13.46 15.44 15.34
N PRO A 26 13.93 16.11 16.40
CA PRO A 26 13.88 15.56 17.74
C PRO A 26 12.43 15.20 18.12
N ALA A 27 12.24 14.14 18.90
CA ALA A 27 10.94 13.67 19.39
C ALA A 27 10.16 14.75 20.17
N SER A 28 10.84 15.79 20.68
CA SER A 28 10.28 17.00 21.32
C SER A 28 9.37 17.84 20.42
N ALA A 29 9.28 17.52 19.12
CA ALA A 29 8.51 18.26 18.13
C ALA A 29 7.04 17.78 17.96
N VAL A 30 6.57 16.82 18.74
CA VAL A 30 5.16 16.36 18.72
C VAL A 30 4.21 17.48 19.16
N ASP A 31 4.62 18.29 20.13
CA ASP A 31 3.86 19.40 20.71
C ASP A 31 4.24 20.78 20.14
N ASP A 32 4.97 20.82 19.03
CA ASP A 32 5.32 22.05 18.31
C ASP A 32 4.08 22.61 17.58
N GLU A 33 3.21 23.27 18.32
CA GLU A 33 1.97 23.85 17.78
C GLU A 33 2.20 24.84 16.62
N PRO A 34 3.24 25.71 16.62
CA PRO A 34 3.56 26.55 15.48
C PRO A 34 3.82 25.75 14.20
N PHE A 35 4.61 24.65 14.30
CA PHE A 35 4.86 23.77 13.17
C PHE A 35 3.56 23.12 12.66
N TRP A 36 2.74 22.56 13.57
CA TRP A 36 1.49 21.90 13.17
C TRP A 36 0.45 22.86 12.60
N LYS A 37 0.41 24.11 13.06
CA LYS A 37 -0.37 25.18 12.43
C LYS A 37 0.12 25.46 11.01
N GLY A 38 1.44 25.47 10.80
CA GLY A 38 2.03 25.59 9.46
C GLY A 38 1.67 24.43 8.53
N VAL A 39 1.63 23.20 9.06
CA VAL A 39 1.15 22.02 8.32
C VAL A 39 -0.34 22.16 8.00
N ALA A 40 -1.18 22.50 8.97
CA ALA A 40 -2.63 22.67 8.79
C ALA A 40 -2.94 23.74 7.75
N ALA A 41 -2.16 24.82 7.69
CA ALA A 41 -2.31 25.89 6.69
C ALA A 41 -2.05 25.44 5.23
N GLN A 42 -1.47 24.23 5.03
CA GLN A 42 -1.30 23.66 3.70
C GLN A 42 -2.57 22.96 3.18
N TYR A 43 -3.60 22.83 4.01
CA TYR A 43 -4.85 22.16 3.65
C TYR A 43 -5.99 23.19 3.56
N ASP A 44 -6.70 23.14 2.44
CA ASP A 44 -7.88 23.99 2.20
C ASP A 44 -9.14 23.20 2.54
N SER A 45 -9.39 23.03 3.84
CA SER A 45 -10.53 22.25 4.33
C SER A 45 -11.80 23.08 4.41
N THR A 46 -12.96 22.43 4.19
CA THR A 46 -14.27 23.07 4.42
C THR A 46 -14.36 23.62 5.84
N ARG A 47 -15.09 24.73 5.99
CA ARG A 47 -15.41 25.34 7.29
C ARG A 47 -16.81 24.99 7.79
N GLU A 48 -17.59 24.26 6.98
CA GLU A 48 -18.97 23.87 7.31
C GLU A 48 -19.02 22.79 8.40
N VAL A 49 -17.99 21.94 8.46
CA VAL A 49 -17.89 20.85 9.43
C VAL A 49 -16.45 20.72 9.94
N VAL A 50 -16.29 20.13 11.13
CA VAL A 50 -14.99 19.70 11.62
C VAL A 50 -14.68 18.35 10.97
N HIS A 51 -13.83 18.35 9.95
CA HIS A 51 -13.48 17.13 9.22
C HIS A 51 -12.36 16.38 9.95
N LEU A 52 -12.67 15.21 10.50
CA LEU A 52 -11.73 14.36 11.24
C LEU A 52 -11.39 13.05 10.52
N GLU A 53 -11.97 12.82 9.34
CA GLU A 53 -11.85 11.55 8.63
C GLU A 53 -11.02 11.68 7.34
N ASN A 54 -9.73 11.31 7.38
CA ASN A 54 -8.92 11.03 6.19
C ASN A 54 -8.95 9.53 5.82
N GLY A 55 -9.70 8.74 6.54
CA GLY A 55 -9.75 7.27 6.39
C GLY A 55 -10.60 6.81 5.21
N ASN A 56 -11.60 7.58 4.79
CA ASN A 56 -12.37 7.29 3.58
C ASN A 56 -11.52 7.65 2.35
N TRP A 57 -11.17 8.93 2.21
CA TRP A 57 -10.08 9.43 1.38
C TRP A 57 -9.41 10.62 2.08
N GLY A 58 -8.10 10.80 1.84
CA GLY A 58 -7.34 11.91 2.42
C GLY A 58 -7.43 13.18 1.58
N MET A 59 -7.35 14.31 2.26
CA MET A 59 -7.23 15.61 1.61
C MET A 59 -5.79 15.78 1.10
N MET A 60 -5.62 16.27 -0.11
CA MET A 60 -4.32 16.71 -0.62
C MET A 60 -3.90 18.01 0.04
N ALA A 61 -2.63 18.09 0.49
CA ALA A 61 -2.04 19.37 0.82
C ALA A 61 -1.85 20.22 -0.45
N ARG A 62 -1.84 21.54 -0.35
CA ARG A 62 -1.72 22.45 -1.49
C ARG A 62 -0.59 22.08 -2.45
N PRO A 63 0.67 21.80 -2.00
CA PRO A 63 1.73 21.40 -2.94
C PRO A 63 1.44 20.11 -3.71
N VAL A 64 0.64 19.21 -3.14
CA VAL A 64 0.24 17.95 -3.79
C VAL A 64 -0.86 18.22 -4.81
N LEU A 65 -1.86 19.04 -4.44
CA LEU A 65 -2.93 19.44 -5.34
C LEU A 65 -2.37 20.20 -6.56
N ASP A 66 -1.48 21.16 -6.35
CA ASP A 66 -0.83 21.91 -7.43
C ASP A 66 -0.02 20.98 -8.37
N ALA A 67 0.62 19.93 -7.83
CA ALA A 67 1.31 18.94 -8.64
C ALA A 67 0.34 18.06 -9.44
N TYR A 68 -0.81 17.73 -8.86
CA TYR A 68 -1.86 16.96 -9.52
C TYR A 68 -2.46 17.75 -10.68
N GLU A 69 -2.81 19.02 -10.46
CA GLU A 69 -3.33 19.92 -11.50
C GLU A 69 -2.35 20.01 -12.68
N ARG A 70 -1.05 20.24 -12.42
CA ARG A 70 -0.03 20.26 -13.47
C ARG A 70 0.08 18.93 -14.23
N ASN A 71 -0.06 17.79 -13.53
CA ASN A 71 -0.03 16.48 -14.17
C ASN A 71 -1.28 16.25 -15.04
N VAL A 72 -2.47 16.68 -14.57
CA VAL A 72 -3.71 16.63 -15.37
C VAL A 72 -3.57 17.47 -16.64
N GLU A 73 -3.09 18.71 -16.52
CA GLU A 73 -2.85 19.58 -17.67
C GLU A 73 -1.86 18.96 -18.67
N ARG A 74 -0.75 18.37 -18.15
CA ARG A 74 0.26 17.71 -18.98
C ARG A 74 -0.33 16.51 -19.73
N VAL A 75 -1.01 15.62 -19.02
CA VAL A 75 -1.62 14.42 -19.62
C VAL A 75 -2.66 14.81 -20.67
N ASN A 76 -3.49 15.82 -20.38
CA ASN A 76 -4.50 16.31 -21.30
C ASN A 76 -3.89 17.01 -22.52
N ARG A 77 -2.86 17.83 -22.35
CA ARG A 77 -2.22 18.59 -23.45
C ARG A 77 -1.42 17.67 -24.37
N ASP A 78 -0.61 16.77 -23.78
CA ASP A 78 0.39 16.02 -24.53
C ASP A 78 -0.12 14.63 -24.96
N THR A 79 -1.23 14.15 -24.38
CA THR A 79 -1.97 12.93 -24.77
C THR A 79 -1.08 11.73 -25.17
N SER A 80 -1.31 11.14 -26.35
CA SER A 80 -0.57 10.00 -26.87
C SER A 80 0.90 10.28 -27.12
N TYR A 81 1.29 11.53 -27.37
CA TYR A 81 2.70 11.90 -27.54
C TYR A 81 3.48 11.63 -26.24
N TYR A 82 2.96 12.07 -25.10
CA TYR A 82 3.54 11.83 -23.78
C TYR A 82 3.51 10.35 -23.41
N THR A 83 2.36 9.69 -23.56
CA THR A 83 2.18 8.27 -23.25
C THR A 83 3.22 7.38 -23.92
N ARG A 84 3.53 7.65 -25.19
CA ARG A 84 4.47 6.83 -25.97
C ARG A 84 5.95 7.17 -25.77
N ARG A 85 6.29 8.25 -25.08
CA ARG A 85 7.68 8.74 -24.96
C ARG A 85 8.17 8.92 -23.54
N GLY A 86 7.45 9.69 -22.71
CA GLY A 86 7.89 10.11 -21.39
C GLY A 86 7.20 9.41 -20.23
N MET A 87 5.94 9.00 -20.40
CA MET A 87 5.11 8.52 -19.31
C MET A 87 5.68 7.28 -18.60
N ILE A 88 6.26 6.33 -19.35
CA ILE A 88 6.83 5.11 -18.75
C ILE A 88 7.99 5.45 -17.80
N ALA A 89 8.84 6.40 -18.19
CA ALA A 89 9.96 6.83 -17.33
C ALA A 89 9.45 7.52 -16.06
N ASP A 90 8.49 8.45 -16.19
CA ASP A 90 7.91 9.17 -15.06
C ASP A 90 7.14 8.22 -14.11
N TRP A 91 6.38 7.28 -14.69
CA TRP A 91 5.67 6.24 -13.95
C TRP A 91 6.63 5.34 -13.16
N THR A 92 7.71 4.91 -13.82
CA THR A 92 8.76 4.09 -13.18
C THR A 92 9.41 4.86 -12.04
N ALA A 93 9.77 6.12 -12.24
CA ALA A 93 10.36 6.95 -11.19
C ALA A 93 9.40 7.14 -10.00
N ALA A 94 8.10 7.34 -10.26
CA ALA A 94 7.09 7.47 -9.21
C ALA A 94 6.94 6.15 -8.41
N ARG A 95 6.91 5.00 -9.10
CA ARG A 95 6.86 3.67 -8.47
C ARG A 95 8.12 3.41 -7.63
N ASP A 96 9.28 3.71 -8.17
CA ASP A 96 10.57 3.46 -7.50
C ASP A 96 10.73 4.36 -6.25
N GLY A 97 10.25 5.60 -6.31
CA GLY A 97 10.16 6.50 -5.15
C GLY A 97 9.20 5.96 -4.07
N LEU A 98 8.08 5.39 -4.48
CA LEU A 98 7.15 4.72 -3.55
C LEU A 98 7.81 3.49 -2.91
N ALA A 99 8.45 2.63 -3.71
CA ALA A 99 9.14 1.43 -3.23
C ALA A 99 10.23 1.78 -2.22
N ALA A 100 11.05 2.80 -2.52
CA ALA A 100 12.09 3.28 -1.62
C ALA A 100 11.53 3.75 -0.27
N THR A 101 10.39 4.47 -0.27
CA THR A 101 9.73 4.95 0.95
C THR A 101 9.14 3.80 1.77
N LEU A 102 8.68 2.74 1.10
CA LEU A 102 8.12 1.54 1.72
C LEU A 102 9.18 0.52 2.16
N HIS A 103 10.45 0.76 1.82
CA HIS A 103 11.60 -0.13 2.03
C HIS A 103 11.41 -1.52 1.39
N VAL A 104 10.91 -1.52 0.15
CA VAL A 104 10.72 -2.73 -0.68
C VAL A 104 11.46 -2.58 -2.02
N HIS A 105 11.66 -3.69 -2.72
CA HIS A 105 12.29 -3.64 -4.04
C HIS A 105 11.30 -3.10 -5.10
N PRO A 106 11.71 -2.27 -6.06
CA PRO A 106 10.83 -1.74 -7.10
C PRO A 106 10.06 -2.80 -7.91
N ASP A 107 10.66 -3.98 -8.13
CA ASP A 107 10.01 -5.08 -8.85
C ASP A 107 8.96 -5.83 -8.02
N GLU A 108 8.83 -5.51 -6.73
CA GLU A 108 7.86 -6.10 -5.82
C GLU A 108 6.59 -5.25 -5.64
N ILE A 109 6.52 -4.09 -6.30
CA ILE A 109 5.40 -3.16 -6.17
C ILE A 109 4.86 -2.72 -7.54
N ALA A 110 3.53 -2.60 -7.63
CA ALA A 110 2.85 -2.01 -8.77
C ALA A 110 1.74 -1.07 -8.29
N PHE A 111 1.49 0.01 -9.04
CA PHE A 111 0.34 0.86 -8.78
C PHE A 111 -0.97 0.14 -9.06
N THR A 112 -1.96 0.39 -8.22
CA THR A 112 -3.37 0.03 -8.38
C THR A 112 -4.22 1.27 -8.19
N ARG A 113 -5.51 1.20 -8.50
CA ARG A 113 -6.43 2.31 -8.22
C ARG A 113 -6.69 2.48 -6.71
N ASN A 114 -6.55 1.42 -5.94
CA ASN A 114 -6.76 1.43 -4.49
C ASN A 114 -6.32 0.08 -3.87
N ALA A 115 -6.30 0.01 -2.54
CA ALA A 115 -6.04 -1.24 -1.82
C ALA A 115 -7.07 -2.34 -2.11
N THR A 116 -8.33 -2.00 -2.36
CA THR A 116 -9.38 -2.98 -2.69
C THR A 116 -9.04 -3.74 -3.96
N GLU A 117 -8.57 -3.04 -5.01
CA GLU A 117 -8.11 -3.70 -6.24
C GLU A 117 -6.90 -4.59 -5.97
N ALA A 118 -5.92 -4.09 -5.22
CA ALA A 118 -4.74 -4.85 -4.84
C ALA A 118 -5.11 -6.12 -4.06
N LEU A 119 -5.91 -5.99 -3.02
CA LEU A 119 -6.32 -7.11 -2.16
C LEU A 119 -7.19 -8.13 -2.91
N LYS A 120 -8.10 -7.67 -3.80
CA LYS A 120 -8.86 -8.57 -4.67
C LYS A 120 -7.95 -9.40 -5.57
N ALA A 121 -6.95 -8.77 -6.18
CA ALA A 121 -6.00 -9.47 -7.04
C ALA A 121 -5.22 -10.53 -6.23
N LEU A 122 -4.79 -10.19 -5.02
CA LEU A 122 -4.11 -11.12 -4.12
C LEU A 122 -5.01 -12.28 -3.67
N ILE A 123 -6.21 -11.99 -3.18
CA ILE A 123 -7.14 -13.00 -2.65
C ILE A 123 -7.60 -13.95 -3.75
N LEU A 124 -8.09 -13.41 -4.88
CA LEU A 124 -8.64 -14.22 -5.97
C LEU A 124 -7.54 -14.92 -6.76
N GLY A 125 -6.37 -14.30 -6.87
CA GLY A 125 -5.22 -14.87 -7.59
C GLY A 125 -4.39 -15.86 -6.79
N TYR A 126 -4.58 -15.99 -5.46
CA TYR A 126 -3.79 -16.93 -4.67
C TYR A 126 -4.09 -18.37 -5.10
N ASN A 127 -3.06 -19.09 -5.61
CA ASN A 127 -3.20 -20.37 -6.30
C ASN A 127 -2.67 -21.57 -5.50
N ARG A 128 -2.30 -21.41 -4.25
CA ARG A 128 -1.78 -22.48 -3.38
C ARG A 128 -2.86 -23.10 -2.50
N MET A 129 -4.11 -23.14 -3.02
CA MET A 129 -5.25 -23.76 -2.35
C MET A 129 -5.85 -24.85 -3.26
N ILE A 130 -6.29 -25.93 -2.64
CA ILE A 130 -7.07 -27.00 -3.30
C ILE A 130 -8.42 -27.17 -2.60
N PRO A 131 -9.42 -27.80 -3.23
CA PRO A 131 -10.70 -28.10 -2.60
C PRO A 131 -10.53 -28.79 -1.25
N GLY A 132 -11.28 -28.33 -0.25
CA GLY A 132 -11.21 -28.79 1.14
C GLY A 132 -10.16 -28.09 2.00
N ASP A 133 -9.33 -27.21 1.48
CA ASP A 133 -8.51 -26.30 2.29
C ASP A 133 -9.37 -25.23 2.96
N ALA A 134 -8.78 -24.45 3.85
CA ALA A 134 -9.46 -23.38 4.56
C ALA A 134 -8.75 -22.02 4.38
N VAL A 135 -9.54 -20.96 4.48
CA VAL A 135 -9.06 -19.57 4.56
C VAL A 135 -9.65 -18.90 5.80
N LEU A 136 -8.97 -17.89 6.34
CA LEU A 136 -9.38 -17.23 7.59
C LEU A 136 -9.42 -15.71 7.44
N TYR A 137 -10.42 -15.09 8.05
CA TYR A 137 -10.48 -13.66 8.33
C TYR A 137 -11.14 -13.37 9.68
N ALA A 138 -10.96 -12.15 10.19
CA ALA A 138 -11.55 -11.69 11.43
C ALA A 138 -12.74 -10.74 11.19
N ASP A 139 -13.58 -10.56 12.20
CA ASP A 139 -14.77 -9.69 12.19
C ASP A 139 -14.45 -8.20 11.96
N LEU A 140 -13.22 -7.75 12.26
CA LEU A 140 -12.77 -6.38 12.03
C LEU A 140 -12.02 -6.18 10.69
N ASP A 141 -11.90 -7.21 9.87
CA ASP A 141 -11.42 -7.06 8.50
C ASP A 141 -12.43 -6.29 7.65
N TYR A 142 -11.96 -5.64 6.58
CA TYR A 142 -12.81 -4.81 5.73
C TYR A 142 -13.89 -5.64 5.02
N ASP A 143 -15.17 -5.22 5.13
CA ASP A 143 -16.34 -5.98 4.67
C ASP A 143 -16.23 -6.49 3.23
N SER A 144 -15.76 -5.65 2.31
CA SER A 144 -15.58 -6.06 0.92
C SER A 144 -14.52 -7.15 0.76
N MET A 145 -13.52 -7.18 1.64
CA MET A 145 -12.49 -8.23 1.61
C MET A 145 -12.96 -9.49 2.32
N GLN A 146 -13.78 -9.40 3.37
CA GLN A 146 -14.49 -10.55 3.93
C GLN A 146 -15.36 -11.22 2.85
N ALA A 147 -16.17 -10.44 2.12
CA ALA A 147 -16.97 -10.95 1.00
C ALA A 147 -16.12 -11.58 -0.11
N CYS A 148 -14.94 -11.00 -0.39
CA CYS A 148 -13.99 -11.56 -1.33
C CYS A 148 -13.44 -12.93 -0.87
N MET A 149 -13.10 -13.07 0.42
CA MET A 149 -12.69 -14.34 1.02
C MET A 149 -13.82 -15.38 0.98
N ASP A 150 -15.05 -14.96 1.30
CA ASP A 150 -16.24 -15.83 1.22
C ASP A 150 -16.48 -16.36 -0.20
N SER A 151 -16.21 -15.55 -1.22
CA SER A 151 -16.35 -15.98 -2.63
C SER A 151 -15.45 -17.15 -3.02
N LEU A 152 -14.35 -17.38 -2.27
CA LEU A 152 -13.45 -18.51 -2.51
C LEU A 152 -14.11 -19.87 -2.28
N VAL A 153 -15.19 -19.95 -1.47
CA VAL A 153 -15.97 -21.17 -1.28
C VAL A 153 -16.45 -21.70 -2.63
N ALA A 154 -17.14 -20.86 -3.38
CA ALA A 154 -17.67 -21.27 -4.70
C ALA A 154 -16.57 -21.35 -5.77
N ARG A 155 -15.53 -20.53 -5.68
CA ARG A 155 -14.48 -20.44 -6.70
C ARG A 155 -13.40 -21.51 -6.58
N ARG A 156 -13.07 -21.92 -5.36
CA ARG A 156 -11.92 -22.79 -5.07
C ARG A 156 -12.30 -24.04 -4.26
N GLY A 157 -13.56 -24.17 -3.80
CA GLY A 157 -14.00 -25.31 -2.98
C GLY A 157 -13.38 -25.33 -1.58
N VAL A 158 -12.96 -24.17 -1.06
CA VAL A 158 -12.38 -24.05 0.27
C VAL A 158 -13.45 -23.73 1.31
N SER A 159 -13.14 -23.93 2.60
CA SER A 159 -13.97 -23.48 3.71
C SER A 159 -13.46 -22.13 4.26
N VAL A 160 -14.35 -21.37 4.92
CA VAL A 160 -14.00 -20.09 5.54
C VAL A 160 -14.11 -20.19 7.05
N VAL A 161 -13.01 -19.91 7.72
CA VAL A 161 -12.92 -19.76 9.18
C VAL A 161 -13.08 -18.27 9.51
N ARG A 162 -14.05 -17.94 10.34
CA ARG A 162 -14.30 -16.58 10.82
C ARG A 162 -14.02 -16.52 12.31
N ILE A 163 -13.21 -15.56 12.74
CA ILE A 163 -12.94 -15.34 14.16
C ILE A 163 -13.45 -13.97 14.60
N ALA A 164 -13.95 -13.90 15.82
CA ALA A 164 -14.17 -12.63 16.50
C ALA A 164 -12.92 -12.26 17.29
N LEU A 165 -12.46 -11.02 17.13
CA LEU A 165 -11.32 -10.54 17.90
C LEU A 165 -11.73 -10.26 19.36
N PRO A 166 -10.85 -10.57 20.35
CA PRO A 166 -11.16 -10.36 21.76
C PRO A 166 -11.40 -8.89 22.08
N GLN A 167 -12.38 -8.64 22.95
CA GLN A 167 -12.71 -7.30 23.45
C GLN A 167 -12.90 -7.38 24.99
N PRO A 168 -12.11 -6.61 25.77
CA PRO A 168 -11.03 -5.71 25.33
C PRO A 168 -9.85 -6.48 24.73
N ALA A 169 -9.20 -5.88 23.73
CA ALA A 169 -8.05 -6.46 23.07
C ALA A 169 -6.75 -6.08 23.77
N THR A 170 -5.87 -7.05 23.95
CA THR A 170 -4.45 -6.83 24.23
C THR A 170 -3.62 -7.40 23.07
N ARG A 171 -2.37 -6.96 22.94
CA ARG A 171 -1.47 -7.53 21.94
C ARG A 171 -1.40 -9.07 22.05
N GLN A 172 -1.28 -9.58 23.26
CA GLN A 172 -1.16 -11.04 23.50
C GLN A 172 -2.48 -11.75 23.15
N SER A 173 -3.63 -11.23 23.59
CA SER A 173 -4.92 -11.89 23.31
C SER A 173 -5.23 -11.94 21.80
N LEU A 174 -4.77 -10.95 21.01
CA LEU A 174 -4.89 -10.98 19.56
C LEU A 174 -4.01 -12.08 18.96
N ILE A 175 -2.75 -12.20 19.41
CA ILE A 175 -1.83 -13.26 18.97
C ILE A 175 -2.43 -14.63 19.31
N ASP A 176 -2.94 -14.82 20.52
CA ASP A 176 -3.49 -16.09 21.00
C ASP A 176 -4.76 -16.48 20.20
N ALA A 177 -5.60 -15.51 19.82
CA ALA A 177 -6.79 -15.78 19.02
C ALA A 177 -6.43 -16.36 17.63
N TYR A 178 -5.45 -15.77 16.95
CA TYR A 178 -4.96 -16.31 15.67
C TYR A 178 -4.21 -17.63 15.83
N ALA A 179 -3.41 -17.80 16.90
CA ALA A 179 -2.72 -19.03 17.18
C ALA A 179 -3.70 -20.21 17.41
N ALA A 180 -4.76 -19.97 18.20
CA ALA A 180 -5.82 -20.94 18.43
C ALA A 180 -6.57 -21.30 17.15
N ALA A 181 -6.91 -20.30 16.33
CA ALA A 181 -7.58 -20.53 15.05
C ALA A 181 -6.72 -21.36 14.08
N MET A 182 -5.41 -21.07 13.99
CA MET A 182 -4.47 -21.85 13.17
C MET A 182 -4.33 -23.31 13.69
N ALA A 183 -4.30 -23.49 15.00
CA ALA A 183 -4.19 -24.83 15.62
C ALA A 183 -5.46 -25.68 15.38
N ALA A 184 -6.62 -25.06 15.44
CA ALA A 184 -7.91 -25.72 15.24
C ALA A 184 -8.19 -26.07 13.74
N ASN A 185 -7.47 -25.45 12.82
CA ASN A 185 -7.70 -25.59 11.38
C ASN A 185 -6.43 -26.03 10.63
N PRO A 186 -6.06 -27.31 10.65
CA PRO A 186 -4.81 -27.80 10.06
C PRO A 186 -4.76 -27.69 8.52
N ARG A 187 -5.90 -27.47 7.86
CA ARG A 187 -6.00 -27.23 6.41
C ARG A 187 -5.99 -25.74 6.04
N LEU A 188 -5.73 -24.85 6.98
CA LEU A 188 -5.64 -23.42 6.72
C LEU A 188 -4.47 -23.11 5.79
N LYS A 189 -4.72 -22.31 4.72
CA LYS A 189 -3.72 -21.96 3.71
C LYS A 189 -3.54 -20.45 3.55
N LEU A 190 -4.55 -19.66 3.89
CA LEU A 190 -4.53 -18.22 3.67
C LEU A 190 -5.22 -17.50 4.82
N ILE A 191 -4.61 -16.44 5.32
CA ILE A 191 -5.17 -15.53 6.32
C ILE A 191 -5.21 -14.11 5.76
N LEU A 192 -6.36 -13.44 5.88
CA LEU A 192 -6.47 -12.00 5.70
C LEU A 192 -6.21 -11.30 7.04
N LEU A 193 -5.44 -10.22 7.04
CA LEU A 193 -5.08 -9.44 8.22
C LEU A 193 -5.24 -7.94 7.92
N THR A 194 -6.19 -7.27 8.55
CA THR A 194 -6.24 -5.80 8.50
C THR A 194 -5.32 -5.22 9.57
N HIS A 195 -4.23 -4.58 9.16
CA HIS A 195 -3.20 -4.08 10.08
C HIS A 195 -3.72 -2.99 11.02
N LEU A 196 -4.51 -2.04 10.51
CA LEU A 196 -5.21 -1.02 11.31
C LEU A 196 -6.67 -1.00 10.91
N SER A 197 -7.55 -1.37 11.86
CA SER A 197 -8.99 -1.44 11.64
C SER A 197 -9.58 -0.05 11.38
N HIS A 198 -10.29 0.08 10.27
CA HIS A 198 -11.01 1.31 9.92
C HIS A 198 -12.20 1.60 10.86
N ARG A 199 -12.68 0.57 11.57
CA ARG A 199 -13.84 0.69 12.48
C ARG A 199 -13.46 1.17 13.87
N THR A 200 -12.31 0.68 14.37
CA THR A 200 -11.96 0.84 15.80
C THR A 200 -10.61 1.49 16.03
N GLY A 201 -9.78 1.60 14.98
CA GLY A 201 -8.38 2.04 15.13
C GLY A 201 -7.47 1.00 15.79
N LEU A 202 -7.97 -0.24 16.02
CA LEU A 202 -7.17 -1.32 16.58
C LEU A 202 -6.02 -1.67 15.62
N VAL A 203 -4.81 -1.72 16.17
CA VAL A 203 -3.60 -2.14 15.43
C VAL A 203 -3.31 -3.60 15.75
N LEU A 204 -3.37 -4.47 14.73
CA LEU A 204 -3.03 -5.88 14.86
C LEU A 204 -1.51 -6.10 14.91
N PRO A 205 -1.01 -7.04 15.72
CA PRO A 205 0.39 -7.46 15.71
C PRO A 205 0.69 -8.36 14.50
N VAL A 206 0.62 -7.77 13.29
CA VAL A 206 0.67 -8.48 12.02
C VAL A 206 1.96 -9.26 11.86
N ARG A 207 3.11 -8.68 12.25
CA ARG A 207 4.42 -9.34 12.12
C ARG A 207 4.48 -10.68 12.85
N GLU A 208 3.97 -10.72 14.09
CA GLU A 208 3.96 -11.94 14.90
C GLU A 208 2.98 -12.96 14.35
N ILE A 209 1.79 -12.52 13.96
CA ILE A 209 0.77 -13.40 13.38
C ILE A 209 1.28 -13.99 12.05
N ALA A 210 1.88 -13.17 11.20
CA ALA A 210 2.47 -13.62 9.94
C ALA A 210 3.64 -14.60 10.14
N ALA A 211 4.49 -14.35 11.13
CA ALA A 211 5.57 -15.27 11.47
C ALA A 211 5.05 -16.64 11.94
N MET A 212 4.00 -16.66 12.78
CA MET A 212 3.35 -17.90 13.21
C MET A 212 2.66 -18.64 12.06
N ALA A 213 2.02 -17.92 11.16
CA ALA A 213 1.38 -18.46 9.96
C ALA A 213 2.44 -19.08 9.03
N ARG A 214 3.51 -18.35 8.75
CA ARG A 214 4.62 -18.81 7.90
C ARG A 214 5.27 -20.10 8.43
N ALA A 215 5.47 -20.20 9.75
CA ALA A 215 6.01 -21.41 10.39
C ALA A 215 5.11 -22.64 10.19
N ARG A 216 3.85 -22.45 9.81
CA ARG A 216 2.85 -23.50 9.49
C ARG A 216 2.57 -23.65 7.99
N GLY A 217 3.32 -22.95 7.13
CA GLY A 217 3.09 -22.93 5.68
C GLY A 217 1.77 -22.24 5.26
N ILE A 218 1.29 -21.30 6.08
CA ILE A 218 0.08 -20.51 5.84
C ILE A 218 0.51 -19.13 5.33
N ALA A 219 -0.04 -18.71 4.19
CA ALA A 219 0.19 -17.37 3.63
C ALA A 219 -0.66 -16.31 4.33
N THR A 220 -0.15 -15.07 4.35
CA THR A 220 -0.87 -13.93 4.91
C THR A 220 -0.98 -12.79 3.88
N ILE A 221 -2.19 -12.31 3.65
CA ILE A 221 -2.46 -11.08 2.88
C ILE A 221 -2.77 -9.99 3.88
N VAL A 222 -2.07 -8.87 3.78
CA VAL A 222 -2.22 -7.75 4.71
C VAL A 222 -2.92 -6.58 4.04
N ASP A 223 -4.02 -6.15 4.64
CA ASP A 223 -4.67 -4.88 4.35
C ASP A 223 -4.00 -3.78 5.18
N ALA A 224 -3.15 -2.98 4.53
CA ALA A 224 -2.50 -1.83 5.12
C ALA A 224 -3.10 -0.50 4.63
N ALA A 225 -4.36 -0.51 4.19
CA ALA A 225 -5.05 0.65 3.63
C ALA A 225 -5.11 1.85 4.58
N HIS A 226 -5.11 1.62 5.88
CA HIS A 226 -5.18 2.66 6.90
C HIS A 226 -3.88 2.84 7.70
N SER A 227 -3.00 1.85 7.73
CA SER A 227 -1.84 1.86 8.61
C SER A 227 -0.67 2.68 8.08
N TRP A 228 -0.37 2.58 6.79
CA TRP A 228 0.73 3.34 6.22
C TRP A 228 0.44 4.84 6.20
N CYS A 229 1.42 5.64 6.55
CA CYS A 229 1.33 7.08 6.79
C CYS A 229 0.46 7.50 8.00
N GLN A 230 -0.23 6.61 8.67
CA GLN A 230 -0.83 6.86 9.98
C GLN A 230 0.12 6.39 11.10
N LEU A 231 0.68 5.19 10.94
CA LEU A 231 1.72 4.66 11.80
C LEU A 231 3.11 5.00 11.22
N ASP A 232 4.12 5.03 12.09
CA ASP A 232 5.52 5.11 11.69
C ASP A 232 6.02 3.70 11.36
N MET A 233 5.84 3.32 10.11
CA MET A 233 6.15 1.97 9.63
C MET A 233 6.46 1.94 8.13
N THR A 234 7.14 0.92 7.71
CA THR A 234 7.34 0.51 6.32
C THR A 234 6.72 -0.86 6.05
N LEU A 235 6.60 -1.29 4.78
CA LEU A 235 6.11 -2.64 4.49
C LEU A 235 7.09 -3.73 4.96
N ALA A 236 8.38 -3.43 5.00
CA ALA A 236 9.39 -4.34 5.53
C ALA A 236 9.15 -4.68 7.02
N ASP A 237 8.56 -3.76 7.80
CA ASP A 237 8.25 -3.98 9.21
C ASP A 237 7.14 -5.00 9.43
N LEU A 238 6.25 -5.20 8.46
CA LEU A 238 5.17 -6.19 8.52
C LEU A 238 5.67 -7.62 8.34
N ASP A 239 6.80 -7.78 7.66
CA ASP A 239 7.40 -9.09 7.32
C ASP A 239 6.41 -10.06 6.65
N CYS A 240 5.59 -9.54 5.70
CA CYS A 240 4.57 -10.27 4.97
C CYS A 240 4.90 -10.38 3.49
N ASP A 241 4.34 -11.41 2.83
CA ASP A 241 4.57 -11.66 1.42
C ASP A 241 3.65 -10.84 0.51
N TYR A 242 2.45 -10.50 0.99
CA TYR A 242 1.39 -9.86 0.23
C TYR A 242 0.78 -8.69 0.99
N VAL A 243 0.78 -7.49 0.40
CA VAL A 243 0.21 -6.29 1.04
C VAL A 243 -0.54 -5.42 0.02
N GLY A 244 -1.70 -4.92 0.41
CA GLY A 244 -2.42 -3.86 -0.31
C GLY A 244 -2.38 -2.54 0.47
N ILE A 245 -2.09 -1.43 -0.21
CA ILE A 245 -2.05 -0.08 0.41
C ILE A 245 -2.88 0.93 -0.38
N ASN A 246 -3.32 1.98 0.30
CA ASN A 246 -3.87 3.19 -0.32
C ASN A 246 -2.88 4.35 -0.25
N CYS A 247 -2.69 5.04 -1.37
CA CYS A 247 -1.96 6.30 -1.40
C CYS A 247 -2.90 7.51 -1.21
N HIS A 248 -4.18 7.38 -1.54
CA HIS A 248 -5.17 8.46 -1.49
C HIS A 248 -5.81 8.67 -0.11
N LYS A 249 -5.38 7.95 0.94
CA LYS A 249 -5.85 8.12 2.32
C LYS A 249 -4.86 8.95 3.13
N TRP A 250 -4.07 8.32 3.96
CA TRP A 250 -3.16 8.98 4.91
C TRP A 250 -1.90 9.58 4.29
N LEU A 251 -1.49 9.10 3.11
CA LEU A 251 -0.44 9.78 2.33
C LEU A 251 -0.94 11.11 1.75
N GLY A 252 -2.24 11.21 1.45
CA GLY A 252 -2.83 12.40 0.83
C GLY A 252 -2.46 12.58 -0.64
N ALA A 253 -2.27 11.49 -1.38
CA ALA A 253 -2.20 11.50 -2.84
C ALA A 253 -3.61 11.66 -3.47
N PRO A 254 -3.73 11.95 -4.77
CA PRO A 254 -5.04 12.03 -5.44
C PRO A 254 -5.84 10.74 -5.32
N LEU A 255 -7.18 10.85 -5.45
CA LEU A 255 -8.06 9.69 -5.52
C LEU A 255 -7.67 8.76 -6.68
N GLY A 256 -7.92 7.48 -6.52
CA GLY A 256 -7.66 6.50 -7.56
C GLY A 256 -6.21 6.02 -7.64
N VAL A 257 -5.43 6.12 -6.55
CA VAL A 257 -4.10 5.54 -6.47
C VAL A 257 -3.86 4.78 -5.18
N GLY A 258 -3.38 3.56 -5.32
CA GLY A 258 -2.89 2.65 -4.29
C GLY A 258 -1.75 1.82 -4.84
N ALA A 259 -1.35 0.76 -4.14
CA ALA A 259 -0.37 -0.18 -4.65
C ALA A 259 -0.58 -1.59 -4.10
N ILE A 260 -0.13 -2.56 -4.89
CA ILE A 260 0.04 -3.95 -4.51
C ILE A 260 1.52 -4.22 -4.29
N HIS A 261 1.83 -4.92 -3.21
CA HIS A 261 3.17 -5.45 -2.95
C HIS A 261 3.13 -6.98 -2.89
N VAL A 262 4.07 -7.62 -3.58
CA VAL A 262 4.30 -9.06 -3.53
C VAL A 262 5.80 -9.31 -3.48
N ARG A 263 6.28 -10.00 -2.45
CA ARG A 263 7.69 -10.42 -2.41
C ARG A 263 8.03 -11.26 -3.63
N ARG A 264 9.21 -11.06 -4.19
CA ARG A 264 9.64 -11.71 -5.42
C ARG A 264 9.54 -13.24 -5.36
N ASN A 265 9.94 -13.84 -4.23
CA ASN A 265 9.87 -15.30 -4.01
C ASN A 265 8.44 -15.84 -3.85
N ALA A 266 7.47 -14.97 -3.57
CA ALA A 266 6.06 -15.31 -3.41
C ALA A 266 5.21 -15.03 -4.67
N LEU A 267 5.79 -14.40 -5.68
CA LEU A 267 5.07 -13.94 -6.87
C LEU A 267 4.38 -15.07 -7.62
N SER A 268 5.01 -16.26 -7.71
CA SER A 268 4.45 -17.43 -8.40
C SER A 268 3.19 -18.02 -7.74
N ALA A 269 2.89 -17.61 -6.51
CA ALA A 269 1.68 -18.03 -5.81
C ALA A 269 0.46 -17.16 -6.12
N ILE A 270 0.63 -16.10 -6.91
CA ILE A 270 -0.46 -15.25 -7.38
C ILE A 270 -0.62 -15.41 -8.88
N ASP A 271 -1.80 -15.79 -9.33
CA ASP A 271 -2.13 -15.94 -10.74
C ASP A 271 -1.97 -14.60 -11.48
N ARG A 272 -1.63 -14.69 -12.76
CA ARG A 272 -1.63 -13.52 -13.65
C ARG A 272 -3.06 -13.04 -13.85
N ASP A 273 -3.23 -11.74 -13.97
CA ASP A 273 -4.52 -11.17 -14.37
C ASP A 273 -4.88 -11.67 -15.78
N PRO A 274 -6.08 -12.28 -15.97
CA PRO A 274 -6.45 -12.88 -17.26
C PRO A 274 -6.60 -11.85 -18.38
N ALA A 275 -6.80 -10.56 -18.06
CA ALA A 275 -6.85 -9.49 -19.03
C ALA A 275 -5.46 -8.95 -19.42
N ASN A 276 -4.42 -9.35 -18.70
CA ASN A 276 -3.06 -8.95 -19.05
C ASN A 276 -2.51 -9.86 -20.15
N PRO A 277 -2.14 -9.32 -21.33
CA PRO A 277 -1.56 -10.10 -22.41
C PRO A 277 -0.38 -10.95 -21.92
N ALA A 278 -0.24 -12.14 -22.45
CA ALA A 278 0.90 -13.00 -22.14
C ALA A 278 2.20 -12.23 -22.46
N SER A 279 2.92 -11.83 -21.42
CA SER A 279 4.27 -11.29 -21.54
C SER A 279 5.24 -12.39 -21.15
N ASP A 280 6.40 -12.44 -21.75
CA ASP A 280 7.44 -13.43 -21.45
C ASP A 280 8.01 -13.24 -20.04
N ARG A 281 7.70 -12.11 -19.39
CA ARG A 281 8.19 -11.78 -18.04
C ARG A 281 7.11 -11.99 -17.00
N ASP A 282 7.46 -12.76 -15.99
CA ASP A 282 6.62 -12.93 -14.80
C ASP A 282 6.91 -11.80 -13.80
N THR A 283 6.09 -10.76 -13.84
CA THR A 283 6.26 -9.52 -13.05
C THR A 283 5.04 -9.24 -12.19
N ILE A 284 5.21 -8.36 -11.19
CA ILE A 284 4.09 -7.87 -10.36
C ILE A 284 3.02 -7.18 -11.23
N GLN A 285 3.40 -6.46 -12.29
CA GLN A 285 2.48 -5.80 -13.21
C GLN A 285 1.57 -6.80 -13.93
N ALA A 286 2.02 -8.04 -14.13
CA ALA A 286 1.22 -9.10 -14.73
C ALA A 286 0.07 -9.58 -13.82
N ARG A 287 0.06 -9.23 -12.55
CA ARG A 287 -1.02 -9.55 -11.58
C ARG A 287 -2.13 -8.52 -11.55
N ILE A 288 -1.92 -7.39 -12.21
CA ILE A 288 -2.86 -6.27 -12.23
C ILE A 288 -2.99 -5.76 -13.66
N HIS A 289 -4.23 -5.65 -14.14
CA HIS A 289 -4.55 -4.98 -15.38
C HIS A 289 -5.59 -3.89 -15.13
N THR A 290 -5.15 -2.65 -15.11
CA THR A 290 -6.03 -1.50 -14.82
C THR A 290 -6.62 -0.86 -16.07
N GLY A 291 -6.08 -1.17 -17.26
CA GLY A 291 -6.44 -0.48 -18.49
C GLY A 291 -6.14 1.02 -18.42
N THR A 292 -7.04 1.83 -18.99
CA THR A 292 -6.94 3.29 -18.90
C THR A 292 -7.41 3.77 -17.53
N ILE A 293 -6.59 4.56 -16.87
CA ILE A 293 -6.85 5.16 -15.55
C ILE A 293 -6.55 6.65 -15.60
N ASP A 294 -6.78 7.35 -14.50
CA ASP A 294 -6.23 8.69 -14.30
C ASP A 294 -4.71 8.58 -14.09
N PHE A 295 -3.95 8.79 -15.16
CA PHE A 295 -2.49 8.72 -15.10
C PHE A 295 -1.87 9.85 -14.28
N ALA A 296 -2.55 10.99 -14.11
CA ALA A 296 -2.05 12.10 -13.30
C ALA A 296 -1.93 11.73 -11.82
N ALA A 297 -2.83 10.87 -11.30
CA ALA A 297 -2.84 10.49 -9.91
C ALA A 297 -1.56 9.74 -9.47
N PRO A 298 -1.12 8.63 -10.10
CA PRO A 298 0.16 8.00 -9.76
C PRO A 298 1.37 8.89 -9.97
N LEU A 299 1.37 9.74 -11.01
CA LEU A 299 2.47 10.69 -11.27
C LEU A 299 2.58 11.78 -10.19
N THR A 300 1.55 11.94 -9.36
CA THR A 300 1.53 12.90 -8.24
C THR A 300 2.04 12.28 -6.93
N VAL A 301 2.15 10.97 -6.83
CA VAL A 301 2.64 10.28 -5.63
C VAL A 301 3.97 10.84 -5.13
N PRO A 302 4.98 11.16 -5.96
CA PRO A 302 6.23 11.76 -5.51
C PRO A 302 6.05 13.08 -4.74
N ALA A 303 5.09 13.93 -5.14
CA ALA A 303 4.80 15.18 -4.44
C ALA A 303 4.19 14.91 -3.04
N ALA A 304 3.30 13.91 -2.94
CA ALA A 304 2.73 13.50 -1.66
C ALA A 304 3.81 12.91 -0.72
N LEU A 305 4.70 12.06 -1.24
CA LEU A 305 5.83 11.51 -0.48
C LEU A 305 6.76 12.64 0.03
N ALA A 306 7.10 13.61 -0.84
CA ALA A 306 7.93 14.75 -0.47
C ALA A 306 7.28 15.62 0.61
N PHE A 307 5.95 15.81 0.54
CA PHE A 307 5.21 16.54 1.58
C PHE A 307 5.24 15.79 2.92
N GLN A 308 4.98 14.49 2.92
CA GLN A 308 5.02 13.67 4.14
C GLN A 308 6.42 13.58 4.74
N ALA A 309 7.45 13.52 3.92
CA ALA A 309 8.85 13.50 4.36
C ALA A 309 9.23 14.75 5.17
N LYS A 310 8.66 15.93 4.85
CA LYS A 310 8.87 17.17 5.60
C LYS A 310 8.35 17.09 7.04
N MET A 311 7.30 16.32 7.28
CA MET A 311 6.77 16.08 8.63
C MET A 311 7.58 15.04 9.40
N GLY A 312 8.04 13.99 8.69
CA GLY A 312 8.66 12.81 9.28
C GLY A 312 7.64 11.84 9.86
N GLY A 313 7.88 10.52 9.66
CA GLY A 313 6.96 9.45 10.08
C GLY A 313 6.72 9.44 11.58
N ALA A 314 7.80 9.38 12.37
CA ALA A 314 7.75 9.36 13.84
C ALA A 314 7.05 10.58 14.44
N ARG A 315 7.35 11.78 13.90
CA ARG A 315 6.72 13.02 14.36
C ARG A 315 5.21 13.03 14.09
N ARG A 316 4.80 12.62 12.88
CA ARG A 316 3.39 12.54 12.50
C ARG A 316 2.64 11.52 13.36
N ALA A 317 3.16 10.29 13.48
CA ALA A 317 2.55 9.23 14.29
C ALA A 317 2.46 9.64 15.78
N GLY A 318 3.50 10.27 16.31
CA GLY A 318 3.52 10.83 17.66
C GLY A 318 2.44 11.91 17.85
N ARG A 319 2.27 12.82 16.86
CA ARG A 319 1.22 13.86 16.91
C ARG A 319 -0.19 13.24 16.90
N LEU A 320 -0.45 12.26 16.05
CA LEU A 320 -1.73 11.54 16.02
C LEU A 320 -2.02 10.86 17.36
N ALA A 321 -1.03 10.19 17.96
CA ALA A 321 -1.15 9.58 19.27
C ALA A 321 -1.43 10.61 20.38
N ALA A 322 -0.73 11.74 20.37
CA ALA A 322 -0.95 12.84 21.33
C ALA A 322 -2.37 13.41 21.21
N LEU A 323 -2.85 13.66 19.99
CA LEU A 323 -4.21 14.17 19.77
C LEU A 323 -5.29 13.16 20.21
N ARG A 324 -5.08 11.87 19.97
CA ARG A 324 -6.00 10.82 20.44
C ARG A 324 -6.11 10.77 21.97
N ASN A 325 -5.02 11.05 22.67
CA ASN A 325 -4.92 10.92 24.12
C ASN A 325 -5.40 12.20 24.87
N ARG A 326 -5.72 13.29 24.17
CA ARG A 326 -6.35 14.51 24.71
C ARG A 326 -7.85 14.35 24.89
#